data_7afac513854520353eba606ca559e051
#
_entry.id   7afac513854520353eba606ca559e051
#
_cell.length_a   1.000
_cell.length_b   1.000
_cell.length_c   1.000
_cell.angle_alpha   90.00
_cell.angle_beta   90.00
_cell.angle_gamma   90.00
#
_symmetry.space_group_name_H-M   'P 1'
#
loop_
_entity.id
_entity.type
_entity.pdbx_description
1 polymer ?
#
loop_
_entity_poly.entity_id
_entity_poly.type
_entity_poly.pdbx_seq_one_letter_code
_entity_poly.pdbx_strand_id
1 'polypeptide(L)'
;MSTSDYLKVIITLLLLTGSFILSTYKRQPSVATTSPETTISANSTEKSTRITNNDNPYGFHPFYQVHERVRFQNPPTFNPCHNINPSKTLLLAILSRASNVHIREAIRQTWGAIKVYNNIEIRVSFIVGVDDGMLKQIELEQAIYHDVIQVNLPENYPFVSYKELAALCWSRYFCSEIQYIFKADEDIHLNIPLLTSLVAEYMKNESLPNTPLIFGWFRHKSRVDRTGRYTVTEEEYPGFYYPPYTFGIGYLVTKAGRDNLCINAQRPHPVTRVGDAYITGILRDHSKVDYARFNDVHYIYSYTLNGVRCQEYFTYDPKLLICMSSVHSGSTDVADEYVHVWNIIFRDDNDEQDDQE
;
A
#
# COMPACT_ATOMS: atom_id res chain seq x y z
N MET A 1 5.06 28.65 -19.18
CA MET A 1 3.99 28.74 -18.16
C MET A 1 4.63 28.30 -16.86
N SER A 2 4.51 29.09 -15.80
CA SER A 2 5.08 28.73 -14.51
C SER A 2 4.20 27.65 -13.82
N THR A 3 4.77 26.92 -12.85
CA THR A 3 4.03 25.95 -12.02
C THR A 3 2.80 26.56 -11.35
N SER A 4 2.85 27.87 -11.04
CA SER A 4 1.74 28.69 -10.53
C SER A 4 0.58 28.82 -11.51
N ASP A 5 0.86 28.88 -12.82
CA ASP A 5 -0.18 29.01 -13.85
C ASP A 5 -0.91 27.69 -14.10
N TYR A 6 -0.22 26.56 -13.99
CA TYR A 6 -0.84 25.22 -14.05
C TYR A 6 -1.80 24.99 -12.88
N LEU A 7 -1.39 25.39 -11.66
CA LEU A 7 -2.22 25.22 -10.46
C LEU A 7 -3.53 26.04 -10.58
N LYS A 8 -3.45 27.26 -11.10
CA LYS A 8 -4.64 28.11 -11.34
C LYS A 8 -5.60 27.51 -12.36
N VAL A 9 -5.09 26.89 -13.42
CA VAL A 9 -5.93 26.24 -14.45
C VAL A 9 -6.66 25.02 -13.88
N ILE A 10 -5.98 24.21 -13.06
CA ILE A 10 -6.58 23.02 -12.41
C ILE A 10 -7.66 23.45 -11.40
N ILE A 11 -7.39 24.45 -10.57
CA ILE A 11 -8.38 24.97 -9.60
C ILE A 11 -9.60 25.56 -10.33
N THR A 12 -9.41 26.25 -11.43
CA THR A 12 -10.51 26.83 -12.22
C THR A 12 -11.36 25.74 -12.89
N LEU A 13 -10.73 24.66 -13.38
CA LEU A 13 -11.44 23.50 -13.94
C LEU A 13 -12.26 22.75 -12.86
N LEU A 14 -11.73 22.57 -11.67
CA LEU A 14 -12.42 21.92 -10.54
C LEU A 14 -13.62 22.75 -10.05
N LEU A 15 -13.49 24.07 -10.03
CA LEU A 15 -14.59 24.96 -9.64
C LEU A 15 -15.70 25.02 -10.70
N LEU A 16 -15.38 24.92 -12.00
CA LEU A 16 -16.35 24.89 -13.09
C LEU A 16 -17.12 23.56 -13.15
N THR A 17 -16.49 22.43 -12.84
CA THR A 17 -17.17 21.12 -12.80
C THR A 17 -18.01 20.93 -11.53
N GLY A 18 -17.58 21.47 -10.39
CA GLY A 18 -18.34 21.42 -9.13
C GLY A 18 -19.65 22.19 -9.15
N SER A 19 -19.72 23.29 -9.91
CA SER A 19 -20.94 24.12 -9.99
C SER A 19 -22.05 23.52 -10.86
N PHE A 20 -21.76 22.56 -11.75
CA PHE A 20 -22.77 21.94 -12.61
C PHE A 20 -23.50 20.74 -11.96
N ILE A 21 -22.96 20.16 -10.89
CA ILE A 21 -23.53 18.95 -10.24
C ILE A 21 -24.63 19.32 -9.21
N LEU A 22 -24.70 20.56 -8.74
CA LEU A 22 -25.67 20.98 -7.70
C LEU A 22 -27.06 21.35 -8.24
N SER A 23 -27.29 21.36 -9.55
CA SER A 23 -28.54 21.92 -10.16
C SER A 23 -29.58 20.87 -10.58
N THR A 24 -29.36 19.55 -10.43
CA THR A 24 -30.27 18.53 -10.97
C THR A 24 -30.87 17.51 -9.99
N TYR A 25 -30.76 17.73 -8.68
CA TYR A 25 -31.37 16.81 -7.73
C TYR A 25 -32.81 17.23 -7.38
N LYS A 26 -33.80 16.79 -8.20
CA LYS A 26 -35.23 16.81 -7.88
C LYS A 26 -35.62 15.50 -7.18
N ARG A 27 -36.18 15.63 -5.96
CA ARG A 27 -36.76 14.54 -5.19
C ARG A 27 -37.86 13.81 -5.98
N GLN A 28 -37.81 12.47 -5.98
CA GLN A 28 -38.96 11.63 -6.28
C GLN A 28 -39.48 10.93 -5.00
N PRO A 29 -40.80 10.65 -4.92
CA PRO A 29 -41.43 10.18 -3.70
C PRO A 29 -41.26 8.66 -3.49
N SER A 30 -41.24 8.28 -2.21
CA SER A 30 -41.19 6.92 -1.67
C SER A 30 -42.37 6.04 -2.08
N VAL A 31 -42.08 4.85 -2.61
CA VAL A 31 -43.05 3.76 -2.74
C VAL A 31 -42.69 2.68 -1.71
N ALA A 32 -43.65 2.39 -0.84
CA ALA A 32 -43.56 1.31 0.13
C ALA A 32 -43.82 -0.04 -0.57
N THR A 33 -42.94 -1.02 -0.37
CA THR A 33 -43.21 -2.40 -0.75
C THR A 33 -43.02 -3.33 0.45
N THR A 34 -44.08 -4.04 0.73
CA THR A 34 -44.24 -5.11 1.73
C THR A 34 -43.43 -6.34 1.36
N SER A 35 -42.72 -6.90 2.34
CA SER A 35 -42.01 -8.19 2.25
C SER A 35 -42.99 -9.37 2.47
N PRO A 36 -42.76 -10.51 1.83
CA PRO A 36 -43.22 -11.80 2.33
C PRO A 36 -42.07 -12.59 2.96
N GLU A 37 -42.30 -13.06 4.18
CA GLU A 37 -41.49 -14.04 4.87
C GLU A 37 -41.49 -15.38 4.10
N THR A 38 -40.32 -15.96 3.89
CA THR A 38 -40.21 -17.36 3.46
C THR A 38 -39.19 -18.09 4.32
N THR A 39 -39.67 -18.98 5.13
CA THR A 39 -38.95 -20.02 5.89
C THR A 39 -38.22 -20.95 4.95
N ILE A 40 -36.92 -21.11 5.10
CA ILE A 40 -36.13 -22.12 4.40
C ILE A 40 -35.46 -23.06 5.40
N SER A 41 -35.81 -24.33 5.30
CA SER A 41 -35.23 -25.44 6.02
C SER A 41 -33.81 -25.77 5.50
N ALA A 42 -32.94 -26.08 6.46
CA ALA A 42 -31.57 -26.54 6.19
C ALA A 42 -31.58 -27.94 5.55
N ASN A 43 -30.90 -28.07 4.41
CA ASN A 43 -30.33 -29.34 3.96
C ASN A 43 -29.00 -29.07 3.25
N SER A 44 -27.95 -29.59 3.83
CA SER A 44 -26.56 -29.54 3.38
C SER A 44 -26.34 -30.52 2.21
N THR A 45 -25.92 -30.00 1.08
CA THR A 45 -25.11 -30.71 0.09
C THR A 45 -24.27 -29.68 -0.66
N GLU A 46 -22.99 -29.66 -0.36
CA GLU A 46 -21.99 -28.84 -1.08
C GLU A 46 -21.90 -29.35 -2.53
N LYS A 47 -22.49 -28.60 -3.44
CA LYS A 47 -22.14 -28.64 -4.85
C LYS A 47 -21.16 -27.52 -5.15
N SER A 48 -19.95 -27.90 -5.52
CA SER A 48 -18.99 -27.02 -6.17
C SER A 48 -19.65 -26.34 -7.38
N THR A 49 -20.16 -25.14 -7.19
CA THR A 49 -20.74 -24.33 -8.26
C THR A 49 -19.61 -23.66 -9.02
N ARG A 50 -19.45 -24.02 -10.28
CA ARG A 50 -18.70 -23.25 -11.27
C ARG A 50 -19.28 -21.83 -11.29
N ILE A 51 -18.51 -20.85 -10.83
CA ILE A 51 -18.86 -19.42 -10.89
C ILE A 51 -18.92 -19.04 -12.38
N THR A 52 -20.10 -18.70 -12.85
CA THR A 52 -20.30 -18.16 -14.20
C THR A 52 -19.96 -16.67 -14.21
N ASN A 53 -19.50 -16.14 -15.33
CA ASN A 53 -19.06 -14.74 -15.51
C ASN A 53 -20.10 -13.66 -15.11
N ASN A 54 -21.35 -14.04 -14.83
CA ASN A 54 -22.43 -13.12 -14.50
C ASN A 54 -22.47 -12.69 -13.01
N ASP A 55 -21.70 -13.34 -12.13
CA ASP A 55 -21.73 -13.09 -10.68
C ASP A 55 -20.57 -12.21 -10.19
N ASN A 56 -19.87 -11.51 -11.11
CA ASN A 56 -18.73 -10.65 -10.78
C ASN A 56 -19.01 -9.19 -11.17
N PRO A 57 -19.79 -8.45 -10.38
CA PRO A 57 -20.17 -7.07 -10.70
C PRO A 57 -18.98 -6.11 -10.73
N TYR A 58 -17.82 -6.50 -10.17
CA TYR A 58 -16.61 -5.68 -10.10
C TYR A 58 -15.55 -6.05 -11.16
N GLY A 59 -15.81 -7.01 -12.06
CA GLY A 59 -14.90 -7.38 -13.13
C GLY A 59 -13.60 -8.06 -12.71
N PHE A 60 -13.53 -8.67 -11.51
CA PHE A 60 -12.31 -9.34 -11.03
C PHE A 60 -12.00 -10.64 -11.79
N HIS A 61 -10.70 -10.84 -12.11
CA HIS A 61 -10.26 -11.99 -12.90
C HIS A 61 -10.10 -13.26 -12.05
N PRO A 62 -10.78 -14.37 -12.39
CA PRO A 62 -10.77 -15.60 -11.58
C PRO A 62 -9.39 -16.30 -11.58
N PHE A 63 -8.53 -16.06 -12.58
CA PHE A 63 -7.22 -16.73 -12.69
C PHE A 63 -6.12 -16.05 -11.91
N TYR A 64 -6.30 -14.80 -11.48
CA TYR A 64 -5.32 -14.07 -10.66
C TYR A 64 -5.67 -14.13 -9.17
N GLN A 65 -5.99 -15.33 -8.71
CA GLN A 65 -6.32 -15.56 -7.32
C GLN A 65 -5.03 -15.64 -6.49
N VAL A 66 -4.94 -14.75 -5.51
CA VAL A 66 -3.81 -14.68 -4.56
C VAL A 66 -4.01 -15.67 -3.42
N HIS A 67 -5.24 -15.81 -2.99
CA HIS A 67 -5.74 -16.70 -1.95
C HIS A 67 -7.17 -17.07 -2.34
N GLU A 68 -7.78 -18.10 -1.73
CA GLU A 68 -9.18 -18.47 -2.01
C GLU A 68 -10.17 -17.29 -1.94
N ARG A 69 -9.83 -16.25 -1.18
CA ARG A 69 -10.67 -15.06 -0.92
C ARG A 69 -10.23 -13.80 -1.64
N VAL A 70 -9.08 -13.79 -2.32
CA VAL A 70 -8.50 -12.55 -2.87
C VAL A 70 -8.33 -12.63 -4.38
N ARG A 71 -8.91 -11.68 -5.09
CA ARG A 71 -8.84 -11.55 -6.56
C ARG A 71 -8.54 -10.12 -6.95
N PHE A 72 -7.96 -9.92 -8.12
CA PHE A 72 -7.73 -8.61 -8.71
C PHE A 72 -8.82 -8.24 -9.69
N GLN A 73 -9.01 -6.93 -9.89
CA GLN A 73 -9.84 -6.42 -10.98
C GLN A 73 -9.28 -6.87 -12.33
N ASN A 74 -10.17 -7.23 -13.25
CA ASN A 74 -9.84 -7.87 -14.52
C ASN A 74 -9.72 -6.88 -15.68
N PRO A 75 -8.77 -7.12 -16.56
CA PRO A 75 -7.34 -7.09 -16.29
C PRO A 75 -7.02 -5.70 -15.76
N PRO A 76 -5.94 -5.45 -15.06
CA PRO A 76 -5.62 -4.06 -14.75
C PRO A 76 -5.55 -3.33 -16.10
N THR A 77 -6.41 -2.34 -16.28
CA THR A 77 -6.45 -1.50 -17.48
C THR A 77 -5.11 -0.80 -17.70
N PHE A 78 -4.24 -0.92 -16.72
CA PHE A 78 -2.91 -0.36 -16.68
C PHE A 78 -1.94 -1.30 -15.96
N ASN A 79 -0.75 -1.46 -16.55
CA ASN A 79 0.36 -2.16 -15.93
C ASN A 79 1.52 -1.17 -15.71
N PRO A 80 1.79 -0.75 -14.46
CA PRO A 80 2.88 0.19 -14.17
C PRO A 80 4.25 -0.37 -14.52
N CYS A 81 4.34 -1.68 -14.74
CA CYS A 81 5.58 -2.37 -15.12
C CYS A 81 5.72 -2.59 -16.64
N HIS A 82 4.92 -1.89 -17.44
CA HIS A 82 5.10 -1.90 -18.90
C HIS A 82 6.27 -0.99 -19.31
N ASN A 83 7.12 -1.48 -20.21
CA ASN A 83 8.28 -0.73 -20.74
C ASN A 83 9.27 -0.24 -19.68
N ILE A 84 9.57 -1.07 -18.68
CA ILE A 84 10.57 -0.78 -17.65
C ILE A 84 11.87 -1.56 -17.90
N ASN A 85 12.96 -1.09 -17.28
CA ASN A 85 14.16 -1.91 -17.09
C ASN A 85 14.09 -2.62 -15.72
N PRO A 86 13.76 -3.91 -15.64
CA PRO A 86 13.54 -4.59 -14.37
C PRO A 86 14.71 -4.54 -13.39
N SER A 87 15.95 -4.50 -13.92
CA SER A 87 17.18 -4.44 -13.12
C SER A 87 17.50 -3.04 -12.58
N LYS A 88 16.73 -2.03 -12.99
CA LYS A 88 16.90 -0.64 -12.55
C LYS A 88 15.58 -0.04 -12.02
N THR A 89 14.55 -0.87 -11.80
CA THR A 89 13.25 -0.39 -11.38
C THR A 89 12.93 -0.89 -9.98
N LEU A 90 12.50 0.05 -9.12
CA LEU A 90 11.91 -0.20 -7.81
C LEU A 90 10.40 0.02 -7.90
N LEU A 91 9.63 -0.98 -7.49
CA LEU A 91 8.17 -0.84 -7.33
C LEU A 91 7.85 -0.45 -5.88
N LEU A 92 7.16 0.67 -5.70
CA LEU A 92 6.54 1.06 -4.44
C LEU A 92 5.08 0.57 -4.44
N ALA A 93 4.78 -0.43 -3.62
CA ALA A 93 3.44 -0.98 -3.46
C ALA A 93 2.83 -0.43 -2.16
N ILE A 94 1.91 0.52 -2.28
CA ILE A 94 1.38 1.30 -1.17
C ILE A 94 -0.01 0.80 -0.80
N LEU A 95 -0.19 0.34 0.45
CA LEU A 95 -1.51 0.01 0.96
C LEU A 95 -2.26 1.29 1.28
N SER A 96 -3.41 1.49 0.63
CA SER A 96 -4.23 2.68 0.80
C SER A 96 -5.69 2.29 1.02
N ARG A 97 -6.45 3.11 1.74
CA ARG A 97 -7.90 2.97 1.82
C ARG A 97 -8.56 3.62 0.61
N ALA A 98 -9.63 3.02 0.10
CA ALA A 98 -10.37 3.58 -1.02
C ALA A 98 -10.82 5.03 -0.74
N SER A 99 -11.22 5.35 0.50
CA SER A 99 -11.67 6.69 0.91
C SER A 99 -10.55 7.73 1.04
N ASN A 100 -9.27 7.33 1.10
CA ASN A 100 -8.14 8.23 1.38
C ASN A 100 -7.55 8.83 0.09
N VAL A 101 -8.43 9.36 -0.79
CA VAL A 101 -8.04 10.01 -2.05
C VAL A 101 -7.03 11.13 -1.84
N HIS A 102 -7.26 11.98 -0.81
CA HIS A 102 -6.41 13.12 -0.47
C HIS A 102 -5.00 12.70 -0.02
N ILE A 103 -4.85 11.55 0.67
CA ILE A 103 -3.52 11.03 1.03
C ILE A 103 -2.80 10.52 -0.21
N ARG A 104 -3.48 9.77 -1.09
CA ARG A 104 -2.88 9.34 -2.36
C ARG A 104 -2.43 10.52 -3.20
N GLU A 105 -3.23 11.60 -3.23
CA GLU A 105 -2.86 12.82 -3.94
C GLU A 105 -1.64 13.50 -3.31
N ALA A 106 -1.58 13.61 -1.98
CA ALA A 106 -0.41 14.14 -1.27
C ALA A 106 0.86 13.33 -1.57
N ILE A 107 0.76 11.99 -1.62
CA ILE A 107 1.88 11.12 -2.00
C ILE A 107 2.29 11.36 -3.45
N ARG A 108 1.35 11.48 -4.40
CA ARG A 108 1.65 11.77 -5.81
C ARG A 108 2.34 13.11 -6.02
N GLN A 109 2.07 14.09 -5.16
CA GLN A 109 2.68 15.42 -5.19
C GLN A 109 4.02 15.51 -4.46
N THR A 110 4.38 14.51 -3.67
CA THR A 110 5.59 14.49 -2.84
C THR A 110 6.48 13.29 -3.18
N TRP A 111 6.76 12.42 -2.25
CA TRP A 111 7.69 11.31 -2.44
C TRP A 111 7.29 10.31 -3.54
N GLY A 112 6.01 10.20 -3.89
CA GLY A 112 5.52 9.42 -5.03
C GLY A 112 5.66 10.13 -6.38
N ALA A 113 6.02 11.43 -6.39
CA ALA A 113 6.24 12.20 -7.61
C ALA A 113 7.52 11.80 -8.35
N ILE A 114 8.53 11.32 -7.63
CA ILE A 114 9.84 10.98 -8.20
C ILE A 114 9.72 9.75 -9.10
N LYS A 115 10.10 9.91 -10.35
CA LYS A 115 10.09 8.81 -11.34
C LYS A 115 11.45 8.18 -11.53
N VAL A 116 12.53 8.92 -11.28
CA VAL A 116 13.92 8.43 -11.35
C VAL A 116 14.76 9.15 -10.29
N TYR A 117 15.51 8.41 -9.49
CA TYR A 117 16.51 8.94 -8.57
C TYR A 117 17.67 7.94 -8.44
N ASN A 118 18.89 8.39 -8.30
CA ASN A 118 20.11 7.54 -8.25
C ASN A 118 20.16 6.49 -9.37
N ASN A 119 19.71 6.83 -10.58
CA ASN A 119 19.60 5.93 -11.73
C ASN A 119 18.64 4.72 -11.49
N ILE A 120 17.76 4.82 -10.49
CA ILE A 120 16.69 3.88 -10.22
C ILE A 120 15.36 4.48 -10.71
N GLU A 121 14.68 3.75 -11.58
CA GLU A 121 13.34 4.07 -12.00
C GLU A 121 12.35 3.68 -10.88
N ILE A 122 11.42 4.56 -10.53
CA ILE A 122 10.44 4.35 -9.45
C ILE A 122 9.04 4.25 -10.05
N ARG A 123 8.36 3.17 -9.73
CA ARG A 123 6.96 2.93 -10.06
C ARG A 123 6.14 2.87 -8.79
N VAL A 124 5.03 3.59 -8.77
CA VAL A 124 4.10 3.66 -7.63
C VAL A 124 2.82 2.94 -7.99
N SER A 125 2.30 2.14 -7.05
CA SER A 125 0.98 1.52 -7.15
C SER A 125 0.29 1.57 -5.80
N PHE A 126 -0.95 2.06 -5.77
CA PHE A 126 -1.81 2.06 -4.60
C PHE A 126 -2.73 0.84 -4.61
N ILE A 127 -2.73 0.07 -3.54
CA ILE A 127 -3.58 -1.11 -3.39
C ILE A 127 -4.76 -0.74 -2.51
N VAL A 128 -5.95 -0.75 -3.08
CA VAL A 128 -7.21 -0.40 -2.41
C VAL A 128 -8.18 -1.58 -2.38
N GLY A 129 -9.01 -1.65 -1.37
CA GLY A 129 -10.12 -2.60 -1.32
C GLY A 129 -11.37 -2.05 -2.01
N VAL A 130 -12.51 -2.70 -1.75
CA VAL A 130 -13.82 -2.29 -2.22
C VAL A 130 -14.54 -1.49 -1.13
N ASP A 131 -15.01 -0.32 -1.52
CA ASP A 131 -15.91 0.55 -0.76
C ASP A 131 -16.96 1.06 -1.76
N ASP A 132 -18.21 0.64 -1.59
CA ASP A 132 -19.30 0.94 -2.53
C ASP A 132 -19.51 2.45 -2.71
N GLY A 133 -19.25 3.24 -1.67
CA GLY A 133 -19.33 4.70 -1.72
C GLY A 133 -18.23 5.35 -2.57
N MET A 134 -17.14 4.63 -2.82
CA MET A 134 -15.94 5.15 -3.49
C MET A 134 -15.73 4.60 -4.89
N LEU A 135 -16.57 3.71 -5.41
CA LEU A 135 -16.36 3.02 -6.68
C LEU A 135 -16.10 3.98 -7.84
N LYS A 136 -16.95 4.99 -8.02
CA LYS A 136 -16.79 5.98 -9.09
C LYS A 136 -15.51 6.82 -8.95
N GLN A 137 -15.13 7.13 -7.72
CA GLN A 137 -13.90 7.89 -7.45
C GLN A 137 -12.67 7.05 -7.78
N ILE A 138 -12.67 5.76 -7.42
CA ILE A 138 -11.58 4.84 -7.75
C ILE A 138 -11.49 4.64 -9.27
N GLU A 139 -12.60 4.45 -9.97
CA GLU A 139 -12.62 4.38 -11.45
C GLU A 139 -12.02 5.65 -12.09
N LEU A 140 -12.35 6.84 -11.55
CA LEU A 140 -11.81 8.10 -12.03
C LEU A 140 -10.29 8.20 -11.77
N GLU A 141 -9.81 7.85 -10.59
CA GLU A 141 -8.38 7.81 -10.29
C GLU A 141 -7.63 6.83 -11.19
N GLN A 142 -8.18 5.64 -11.42
CA GLN A 142 -7.61 4.66 -12.34
C GLN A 142 -7.50 5.19 -13.77
N ALA A 143 -8.50 5.91 -14.23
CA ALA A 143 -8.51 6.50 -15.57
C ALA A 143 -7.51 7.67 -15.73
N ILE A 144 -7.25 8.43 -14.67
CA ILE A 144 -6.39 9.63 -14.71
C ILE A 144 -4.93 9.27 -14.43
N TYR A 145 -4.68 8.52 -13.33
CA TYR A 145 -3.33 8.32 -12.81
C TYR A 145 -2.73 6.97 -13.19
N HIS A 146 -3.55 5.98 -13.50
CA HIS A 146 -3.10 4.63 -13.86
C HIS A 146 -2.21 3.96 -12.80
N ASP A 147 -2.44 4.25 -11.52
CA ASP A 147 -1.60 3.77 -10.40
C ASP A 147 -2.41 3.09 -9.29
N VAL A 148 -3.73 2.99 -9.41
CA VAL A 148 -4.60 2.36 -8.41
C VAL A 148 -4.99 0.95 -8.84
N ILE A 149 -4.72 -0.02 -7.97
CA ILE A 149 -5.06 -1.43 -8.11
C ILE A 149 -6.13 -1.78 -7.09
N GLN A 150 -7.31 -2.18 -7.57
CA GLN A 150 -8.40 -2.58 -6.69
C GLN A 150 -8.46 -4.09 -6.50
N VAL A 151 -8.62 -4.52 -5.25
CA VAL A 151 -8.80 -5.91 -4.84
C VAL A 151 -10.20 -6.12 -4.26
N ASN A 152 -10.78 -7.30 -4.41
CA ASN A 152 -12.13 -7.65 -3.96
C ASN A 152 -12.25 -7.86 -2.44
N LEU A 153 -11.60 -7.01 -1.66
CA LEU A 153 -11.58 -7.07 -0.20
C LEU A 153 -12.30 -5.86 0.38
N PRO A 154 -13.14 -6.02 1.41
CA PRO A 154 -13.71 -4.89 2.13
C PRO A 154 -12.64 -4.02 2.77
N GLU A 155 -12.87 -2.70 2.81
CA GLU A 155 -11.98 -1.74 3.47
C GLU A 155 -12.14 -1.77 4.98
N ASN A 156 -11.65 -2.84 5.63
CA ASN A 156 -11.61 -2.94 7.08
C ASN A 156 -10.36 -3.67 7.58
N TYR A 157 -10.01 -3.45 8.84
CA TYR A 157 -8.77 -3.94 9.45
C TYR A 157 -8.58 -5.47 9.37
N PRO A 158 -9.57 -6.34 9.57
CA PRO A 158 -9.40 -7.78 9.47
C PRO A 158 -8.89 -8.28 8.11
N PHE A 159 -9.02 -7.47 7.05
CA PHE A 159 -8.57 -7.84 5.70
C PHE A 159 -7.23 -7.23 5.30
N VAL A 160 -6.56 -6.49 6.21
CA VAL A 160 -5.28 -5.84 5.89
C VAL A 160 -4.20 -6.84 5.48
N SER A 161 -4.12 -8.00 6.12
CA SER A 161 -3.18 -9.06 5.77
C SER A 161 -3.39 -9.59 4.35
N TYR A 162 -4.64 -9.76 3.95
CA TYR A 162 -4.98 -10.17 2.59
C TYR A 162 -4.67 -9.08 1.56
N LYS A 163 -4.88 -7.81 1.91
CA LYS A 163 -4.56 -6.67 1.04
C LYS A 163 -3.04 -6.56 0.85
N GLU A 164 -2.26 -6.73 1.90
CA GLU A 164 -0.79 -6.74 1.84
C GLU A 164 -0.27 -7.90 0.99
N LEU A 165 -0.83 -9.10 1.18
CA LEU A 165 -0.53 -10.25 0.34
C LEU A 165 -0.89 -9.98 -1.13
N ALA A 166 -2.04 -9.34 -1.37
CA ALA A 166 -2.46 -8.95 -2.71
C ALA A 166 -1.46 -8.01 -3.38
N ALA A 167 -0.91 -7.02 -2.66
CA ALA A 167 0.12 -6.12 -3.18
C ALA A 167 1.35 -6.87 -3.71
N LEU A 168 1.87 -7.79 -2.91
CA LEU A 168 3.02 -8.62 -3.29
C LEU A 168 2.70 -9.53 -4.48
N CYS A 169 1.58 -10.24 -4.43
CA CYS A 169 1.25 -11.21 -5.45
C CYS A 169 0.76 -10.58 -6.75
N TRP A 170 0.16 -9.38 -6.70
CA TRP A 170 -0.09 -8.59 -7.89
C TRP A 170 1.22 -8.30 -8.64
N SER A 171 2.25 -7.87 -7.91
CA SER A 171 3.56 -7.61 -8.52
C SER A 171 4.20 -8.87 -9.13
N ARG A 172 3.96 -10.05 -8.55
CA ARG A 172 4.40 -11.32 -9.14
C ARG A 172 3.72 -11.62 -10.48
N TYR A 173 2.44 -11.30 -10.63
CA TYR A 173 1.69 -11.58 -11.87
C TYR A 173 1.96 -10.52 -12.96
N PHE A 174 2.00 -9.24 -12.61
CA PHE A 174 2.02 -8.15 -13.57
C PHE A 174 3.38 -7.45 -13.70
N CYS A 175 4.27 -7.68 -12.75
CA CYS A 175 5.60 -7.12 -12.66
C CYS A 175 6.65 -8.21 -12.38
N SER A 176 6.51 -9.38 -13.02
CA SER A 176 7.25 -10.59 -12.67
C SER A 176 8.76 -10.40 -12.60
N GLU A 177 9.31 -9.57 -13.48
CA GLU A 177 10.75 -9.37 -13.61
C GLU A 177 11.33 -8.30 -12.68
N ILE A 178 10.50 -7.51 -12.00
CA ILE A 178 11.01 -6.53 -11.02
C ILE A 178 11.77 -7.25 -9.91
N GLN A 179 12.99 -6.74 -9.65
CA GLN A 179 13.94 -7.34 -8.70
C GLN A 179 13.65 -6.95 -7.25
N TYR A 180 13.13 -5.74 -7.03
CA TYR A 180 12.87 -5.19 -5.70
C TYR A 180 11.51 -4.52 -5.61
N ILE A 181 10.76 -4.85 -4.57
CA ILE A 181 9.47 -4.25 -4.25
C ILE A 181 9.57 -3.67 -2.84
N PHE A 182 9.23 -2.40 -2.70
CA PHE A 182 9.08 -1.76 -1.41
C PHE A 182 7.58 -1.65 -1.08
N LYS A 183 7.13 -2.40 -0.07
CA LYS A 183 5.79 -2.25 0.48
C LYS A 183 5.79 -1.08 1.45
N ALA A 184 4.80 -0.22 1.34
CA ALA A 184 4.58 0.90 2.25
C ALA A 184 3.11 0.98 2.69
N ASP A 185 2.88 1.61 3.84
CA ASP A 185 1.55 2.12 4.19
C ASP A 185 1.40 3.55 3.67
N GLU A 186 0.16 4.03 3.54
CA GLU A 186 -0.10 5.37 3.02
C GLU A 186 0.16 6.48 4.03
N ASP A 187 0.22 6.17 5.33
CA ASP A 187 0.39 7.12 6.43
C ASP A 187 1.85 7.27 6.88
N ILE A 188 2.77 7.29 5.91
CA ILE A 188 4.20 7.46 6.16
C ILE A 188 4.81 8.56 5.29
N HIS A 189 5.91 9.13 5.79
CA HIS A 189 6.87 9.89 4.99
C HIS A 189 8.07 8.99 4.67
N LEU A 190 8.47 8.96 3.39
CA LEU A 190 9.52 8.09 2.87
C LEU A 190 10.65 8.92 2.26
N ASN A 191 11.88 8.69 2.74
CA ASN A 191 13.09 9.28 2.17
C ASN A 191 13.51 8.52 0.90
N ILE A 192 13.02 8.98 -0.25
CA ILE A 192 13.33 8.37 -1.55
C ILE A 192 14.83 8.44 -1.90
N PRO A 193 15.55 9.57 -1.71
CA PRO A 193 16.99 9.62 -1.88
C PRO A 193 17.73 8.50 -1.14
N LEU A 194 17.41 8.31 0.14
CA LEU A 194 18.05 7.29 0.97
C LEU A 194 17.63 5.87 0.54
N LEU A 195 16.34 5.64 0.28
CA LEU A 195 15.85 4.35 -0.19
C LEU A 195 16.53 3.93 -1.50
N THR A 196 16.60 4.83 -2.47
CA THR A 196 17.20 4.52 -3.77
C THR A 196 18.71 4.31 -3.67
N SER A 197 19.39 4.98 -2.75
CA SER A 197 20.81 4.73 -2.47
C SER A 197 21.05 3.31 -1.94
N LEU A 198 20.20 2.84 -1.00
CA LEU A 198 20.23 1.47 -0.49
C LEU A 198 19.95 0.45 -1.60
N VAL A 199 18.90 0.68 -2.39
CA VAL A 199 18.53 -0.22 -3.50
C VAL A 199 19.62 -0.26 -4.56
N ALA A 200 20.23 0.88 -4.91
CA ALA A 200 21.36 0.92 -5.84
C ALA A 200 22.57 0.11 -5.34
N GLU A 201 22.82 0.14 -4.03
CA GLU A 201 23.87 -0.71 -3.44
C GLU A 201 23.53 -2.21 -3.55
N TYR A 202 22.27 -2.57 -3.24
CA TYR A 202 21.81 -3.95 -3.38
C TYR A 202 21.83 -4.46 -4.83
N MET A 203 21.52 -3.60 -5.80
CA MET A 203 21.56 -3.93 -7.22
C MET A 203 22.98 -4.24 -7.75
N LYS A 204 24.04 -3.84 -7.05
CA LYS A 204 25.43 -4.25 -7.40
C LYS A 204 25.66 -5.75 -7.20
N ASN A 205 24.87 -6.40 -6.38
CA ASN A 205 24.93 -7.84 -6.18
C ASN A 205 23.86 -8.54 -7.04
N GLU A 206 24.25 -8.99 -8.23
CA GLU A 206 23.36 -9.64 -9.20
C GLU A 206 22.67 -10.91 -8.69
N SER A 207 23.20 -11.57 -7.66
CA SER A 207 22.58 -12.75 -7.06
C SER A 207 21.49 -12.42 -6.04
N LEU A 208 21.50 -11.22 -5.48
CA LEU A 208 20.60 -10.82 -4.39
C LEU A 208 19.09 -10.87 -4.74
N PRO A 209 18.66 -10.49 -5.95
CA PRO A 209 17.25 -10.62 -6.33
C PRO A 209 16.73 -12.06 -6.33
N ASN A 210 17.63 -13.04 -6.53
CA ASN A 210 17.35 -14.48 -6.53
C ASN A 210 17.49 -15.12 -5.14
N THR A 211 17.92 -14.35 -4.13
CA THR A 211 17.98 -14.76 -2.74
C THR A 211 16.67 -14.40 -2.06
N PRO A 212 15.90 -15.34 -1.50
CA PRO A 212 14.64 -15.02 -0.82
C PRO A 212 14.89 -14.22 0.45
N LEU A 213 14.64 -12.89 0.41
CA LEU A 213 15.02 -11.99 1.49
C LEU A 213 14.03 -10.83 1.64
N ILE A 214 13.80 -10.44 2.91
CA ILE A 214 13.10 -9.21 3.30
C ILE A 214 14.04 -8.32 4.09
N PHE A 215 14.13 -7.04 3.72
CA PHE A 215 14.82 -6.01 4.49
C PHE A 215 13.80 -5.12 5.21
N GLY A 216 14.04 -4.87 6.49
CA GLY A 216 13.18 -4.01 7.29
C GLY A 216 13.68 -3.84 8.72
N TRP A 217 12.85 -3.23 9.55
CA TRP A 217 13.11 -3.10 10.98
C TRP A 217 12.45 -4.24 11.75
N PHE A 218 13.19 -5.32 12.03
CA PHE A 218 12.65 -6.53 12.64
C PHE A 218 12.53 -6.43 14.15
N ARG A 219 11.36 -6.80 14.65
CA ARG A 219 11.06 -7.04 16.06
C ARG A 219 11.25 -8.51 16.39
N HIS A 220 11.77 -8.77 17.58
CA HIS A 220 11.96 -10.11 18.11
C HIS A 220 11.12 -10.30 19.38
N LYS A 221 10.58 -11.50 19.60
CA LYS A 221 9.80 -11.86 20.78
C LYS A 221 8.57 -10.97 21.04
N SER A 222 7.90 -10.54 19.98
CA SER A 222 6.63 -9.81 20.10
C SER A 222 5.54 -10.76 20.55
N ARG A 223 4.90 -10.41 21.66
CA ARG A 223 3.79 -11.20 22.22
C ARG A 223 2.55 -11.05 21.33
N VAL A 224 1.78 -12.14 21.23
CA VAL A 224 0.48 -12.13 20.54
C VAL A 224 -0.56 -11.51 21.45
N ASP A 225 -1.23 -10.47 20.97
CA ASP A 225 -2.31 -9.81 21.72
C ASP A 225 -3.58 -10.66 21.66
N ARG A 226 -4.07 -11.06 22.83
CA ARG A 226 -5.32 -11.83 22.99
C ARG A 226 -6.52 -10.96 23.34
N THR A 227 -6.33 -9.65 23.50
CA THR A 227 -7.36 -8.66 23.81
C THR A 227 -7.05 -7.33 23.11
N GLY A 228 -8.05 -6.46 22.98
CA GLY A 228 -7.87 -5.12 22.40
C GLY A 228 -7.94 -5.08 20.86
N ARG A 229 -7.44 -4.00 20.27
CA ARG A 229 -7.55 -3.70 18.83
C ARG A 229 -6.88 -4.73 17.95
N TYR A 230 -5.74 -5.28 18.38
CA TYR A 230 -4.91 -6.22 17.63
C TYR A 230 -5.10 -7.67 18.06
N THR A 231 -6.25 -7.97 18.67
CA THR A 231 -6.58 -9.33 19.12
C THR A 231 -6.45 -10.35 18.01
N VAL A 232 -5.67 -11.41 18.25
CA VAL A 232 -5.55 -12.59 17.41
C VAL A 232 -6.00 -13.78 18.22
N THR A 233 -6.92 -14.60 17.70
CA THR A 233 -7.43 -15.78 18.40
C THR A 233 -6.41 -16.93 18.39
N GLU A 234 -6.60 -17.92 19.26
CA GLU A 234 -5.74 -19.12 19.25
C GLU A 234 -5.94 -19.95 17.97
N GLU A 235 -7.12 -19.87 17.36
CA GLU A 235 -7.42 -20.50 16.07
C GLU A 235 -6.68 -19.81 14.91
N GLU A 236 -6.57 -18.47 14.94
CA GLU A 236 -5.81 -17.70 13.96
C GLU A 236 -4.29 -17.93 14.11
N TYR A 237 -3.82 -18.00 15.35
CA TYR A 237 -2.41 -18.30 15.66
C TYR A 237 -2.25 -18.78 17.10
N PRO A 238 -1.88 -20.05 17.34
CA PRO A 238 -1.79 -20.64 18.69
C PRO A 238 -0.56 -20.22 19.49
N GLY A 239 0.47 -19.64 18.84
CA GLY A 239 1.73 -19.26 19.50
C GLY A 239 1.57 -18.09 20.48
N PHE A 240 2.35 -18.08 21.56
CA PHE A 240 2.42 -16.94 22.49
C PHE A 240 3.21 -15.76 21.93
N TYR A 241 4.16 -16.02 21.04
CA TYR A 241 5.02 -15.04 20.40
C TYR A 241 5.01 -15.24 18.90
N TYR A 242 5.04 -14.14 18.17
CA TYR A 242 5.28 -14.19 16.74
C TYR A 242 6.73 -14.55 16.43
N PRO A 243 7.02 -15.19 15.28
CA PRO A 243 8.36 -15.20 14.72
C PRO A 243 8.90 -13.75 14.55
N PRO A 244 10.20 -13.54 14.38
CA PRO A 244 10.70 -12.22 14.04
C PRO A 244 9.97 -11.65 12.82
N TYR A 245 9.43 -10.43 12.92
CA TYR A 245 8.72 -9.76 11.86
C TYR A 245 9.09 -8.27 11.81
N THR A 246 8.99 -7.65 10.65
CA THR A 246 9.23 -6.21 10.49
C THR A 246 7.95 -5.41 10.66
N PHE A 247 8.08 -4.16 11.06
CA PHE A 247 6.94 -3.23 11.07
C PHE A 247 6.32 -3.07 9.69
N GLY A 248 4.99 -3.06 9.64
CA GLY A 248 4.20 -2.95 8.42
C GLY A 248 4.31 -1.62 7.70
N ILE A 249 4.84 -0.56 8.35
CA ILE A 249 4.95 0.77 7.75
C ILE A 249 5.82 0.81 6.50
N GLY A 250 6.83 -0.09 6.39
CA GLY A 250 7.61 -0.23 5.17
C GLY A 250 8.70 -1.27 5.26
N TYR A 251 8.85 -2.04 4.19
CA TYR A 251 9.92 -3.03 4.01
C TYR A 251 10.20 -3.29 2.54
N LEU A 252 11.42 -3.72 2.25
CA LEU A 252 11.85 -4.13 0.91
C LEU A 252 11.87 -5.65 0.80
N VAL A 253 11.37 -6.19 -0.30
CA VAL A 253 11.43 -7.63 -0.58
C VAL A 253 12.09 -7.86 -1.95
N THR A 254 12.95 -8.87 -2.01
CA THR A 254 13.55 -9.34 -3.26
C THR A 254 12.54 -10.09 -4.14
N LYS A 255 12.80 -10.20 -5.44
CA LYS A 255 11.99 -11.00 -6.38
C LYS A 255 11.73 -12.42 -5.84
N ALA A 256 12.78 -13.13 -5.42
CA ALA A 256 12.65 -14.49 -4.90
C ALA A 256 11.89 -14.54 -3.57
N GLY A 257 12.07 -13.56 -2.69
CA GLY A 257 11.31 -13.43 -1.45
C GLY A 257 9.81 -13.26 -1.72
N ARG A 258 9.45 -12.32 -2.60
CA ARG A 258 8.07 -12.12 -3.06
C ARG A 258 7.47 -13.40 -3.65
N ASP A 259 8.19 -14.06 -4.54
CA ASP A 259 7.68 -15.24 -5.24
C ASP A 259 7.43 -16.39 -4.26
N ASN A 260 8.35 -16.61 -3.31
CA ASN A 260 8.18 -17.63 -2.28
C ASN A 260 7.00 -17.34 -1.36
N LEU A 261 6.82 -16.09 -0.92
CA LEU A 261 5.65 -15.69 -0.13
C LEU A 261 4.36 -15.98 -0.88
N CYS A 262 4.24 -15.55 -2.14
CA CYS A 262 3.02 -15.72 -2.93
C CYS A 262 2.71 -17.19 -3.23
N ILE A 263 3.71 -18.02 -3.51
CA ILE A 263 3.51 -19.45 -3.76
C ILE A 263 3.01 -20.16 -2.50
N ASN A 264 3.60 -19.84 -1.33
CA ASN A 264 3.22 -20.50 -0.08
C ASN A 264 1.89 -19.98 0.48
N ALA A 265 1.53 -18.73 0.21
CA ALA A 265 0.23 -18.17 0.60
C ALA A 265 -0.98 -18.85 -0.07
N GLN A 266 -0.76 -19.53 -1.21
CA GLN A 266 -1.81 -20.30 -1.89
C GLN A 266 -2.14 -21.63 -1.19
N ARG A 267 -1.28 -22.07 -0.26
CA ARG A 267 -1.52 -23.28 0.51
C ARG A 267 -2.52 -22.98 1.64
N PRO A 268 -3.42 -23.92 1.98
CA PRO A 268 -4.34 -23.73 3.10
C PRO A 268 -3.58 -23.53 4.41
N HIS A 269 -3.75 -22.39 5.03
CA HIS A 269 -3.24 -22.08 6.37
C HIS A 269 -4.01 -20.90 6.98
N PRO A 270 -4.09 -20.77 8.31
CA PRO A 270 -4.73 -19.62 8.93
C PRO A 270 -4.00 -18.32 8.60
N VAL A 271 -4.77 -17.28 8.29
CA VAL A 271 -4.27 -15.92 8.06
C VAL A 271 -4.65 -15.07 9.27
N THR A 272 -3.67 -14.52 9.96
CA THR A 272 -3.94 -13.59 11.06
C THR A 272 -4.26 -12.20 10.53
N ARG A 273 -5.05 -11.45 11.29
CA ARG A 273 -5.46 -10.07 10.93
C ARG A 273 -4.36 -9.03 11.11
N VAL A 274 -3.23 -9.38 11.72
CA VAL A 274 -2.06 -8.50 11.90
C VAL A 274 -1.12 -8.72 10.71
N GLY A 275 -1.23 -7.85 9.71
CA GLY A 275 -0.62 -8.02 8.39
C GLY A 275 0.88 -8.21 8.43
N ASP A 276 1.58 -7.32 9.09
CA ASP A 276 3.04 -7.35 9.22
C ASP A 276 3.55 -8.62 9.93
N ALA A 277 2.92 -9.01 11.04
CA ALA A 277 3.26 -10.24 11.74
C ALA A 277 2.94 -11.49 10.91
N TYR A 278 1.86 -11.46 10.13
CA TYR A 278 1.51 -12.56 9.23
C TYR A 278 2.47 -12.67 8.06
N ILE A 279 2.62 -11.62 7.26
CA ILE A 279 3.40 -11.65 6.01
C ILE A 279 4.90 -11.82 6.29
N THR A 280 5.45 -10.92 7.11
CA THR A 280 6.89 -10.83 7.33
C THR A 280 7.39 -11.68 8.50
N GLY A 281 6.49 -12.29 9.24
CA GLY A 281 6.77 -13.23 10.33
C GLY A 281 6.34 -14.65 9.97
N ILE A 282 5.06 -14.96 10.09
CA ILE A 282 4.53 -16.34 10.00
C ILE A 282 4.71 -16.90 8.58
N LEU A 283 4.20 -16.19 7.57
CA LEU A 283 4.28 -16.63 6.17
C LEU A 283 5.73 -16.66 5.69
N ARG A 284 6.53 -15.66 6.05
CA ARG A 284 7.96 -15.59 5.76
C ARG A 284 8.69 -16.84 6.24
N ASP A 285 8.46 -17.24 7.50
CA ASP A 285 9.12 -18.42 8.11
C ASP A 285 8.74 -19.72 7.38
N HIS A 286 7.45 -19.90 7.09
CA HIS A 286 6.94 -21.03 6.31
C HIS A 286 7.45 -21.04 4.87
N SER A 287 7.71 -19.88 4.29
CA SER A 287 8.16 -19.71 2.91
C SER A 287 9.67 -19.83 2.73
N LYS A 288 10.41 -20.02 3.82
CA LYS A 288 11.88 -20.07 3.81
C LYS A 288 12.48 -18.80 3.19
N VAL A 289 11.93 -17.65 3.57
CA VAL A 289 12.45 -16.33 3.22
C VAL A 289 13.25 -15.82 4.41
N ASP A 290 14.51 -15.47 4.18
CA ASP A 290 15.37 -14.90 5.21
C ASP A 290 15.01 -13.42 5.44
N TYR A 291 15.61 -12.83 6.47
CA TYR A 291 15.43 -11.43 6.79
C TYR A 291 16.73 -10.74 7.19
N ALA A 292 16.82 -9.47 6.84
CA ALA A 292 17.93 -8.61 7.21
C ALA A 292 17.42 -7.23 7.64
N ARG A 293 18.21 -6.51 8.43
CA ARG A 293 17.98 -5.09 8.67
C ARG A 293 18.56 -4.30 7.51
N PHE A 294 17.97 -3.16 7.19
CA PHE A 294 18.68 -2.16 6.41
C PHE A 294 19.92 -1.70 7.16
N ASN A 295 21.00 -1.52 6.43
CA ASN A 295 22.23 -1.00 7.01
C ASN A 295 22.11 0.50 7.26
N ASP A 296 22.45 0.92 8.48
CA ASP A 296 22.67 2.32 8.83
C ASP A 296 21.51 3.28 8.50
N VAL A 297 20.28 2.85 8.71
CA VAL A 297 19.08 3.69 8.59
C VAL A 297 18.18 3.60 9.81
N HIS A 298 17.37 4.65 10.03
CA HIS A 298 16.46 4.76 11.15
C HIS A 298 15.00 4.74 10.70
N TYR A 299 14.13 4.33 11.62
CA TYR A 299 12.68 4.27 11.46
C TYR A 299 12.00 4.91 12.65
N ILE A 300 11.06 5.80 12.42
CA ILE A 300 10.17 6.34 13.45
C ILE A 300 8.78 5.73 13.25
N TYR A 301 8.45 4.80 14.14
CA TYR A 301 7.19 4.05 14.10
C TYR A 301 6.02 4.75 14.79
N SER A 302 6.30 5.67 15.72
CA SER A 302 5.24 6.30 16.52
C SER A 302 5.37 7.81 16.44
N TYR A 303 4.34 8.46 15.96
CA TYR A 303 4.19 9.91 15.94
C TYR A 303 3.95 10.53 17.32
N THR A 304 3.75 9.72 18.37
CA THR A 304 3.37 10.19 19.71
C THR A 304 4.49 10.15 20.74
N LEU A 305 5.70 9.74 20.37
CA LEU A 305 6.84 9.82 21.26
C LEU A 305 7.17 11.30 21.49
N ASN A 306 6.67 11.85 22.58
CA ASN A 306 6.93 13.21 23.06
C ASN A 306 6.34 14.37 22.23
N GLY A 307 5.35 14.15 21.36
CA GLY A 307 4.73 15.21 20.54
C GLY A 307 5.61 15.73 19.40
N VAL A 308 6.74 15.08 19.14
CA VAL A 308 7.65 15.42 18.02
C VAL A 308 7.04 14.93 16.72
N ARG A 309 7.03 15.77 15.70
CA ARG A 309 6.49 15.45 14.37
C ARG A 309 7.56 14.93 13.43
N CYS A 310 7.19 14.23 12.36
CA CYS A 310 8.12 13.71 11.35
C CYS A 310 9.05 14.78 10.78
N GLN A 311 8.56 15.99 10.57
CA GLN A 311 9.37 17.12 10.08
C GLN A 311 10.59 17.42 10.97
N GLU A 312 10.44 17.33 12.30
CA GLU A 312 11.54 17.54 13.23
C GLU A 312 12.56 16.40 13.12
N TYR A 313 12.08 15.14 13.03
CA TYR A 313 12.98 14.00 12.87
C TYR A 313 13.77 14.07 11.56
N PHE A 314 13.15 14.39 10.44
CA PHE A 314 13.86 14.51 9.16
C PHE A 314 14.84 15.69 9.13
N THR A 315 14.61 16.73 9.91
CA THR A 315 15.55 17.87 10.04
C THR A 315 16.85 17.46 10.73
N TYR A 316 16.77 16.56 11.72
CA TYR A 316 17.94 16.24 12.57
C TYR A 316 18.56 14.87 12.27
N ASP A 317 17.90 14.00 11.52
CA ASP A 317 18.34 12.64 11.25
C ASP A 317 18.43 12.35 9.75
N PRO A 318 19.58 12.55 9.10
CA PRO A 318 19.77 12.31 7.68
C PRO A 318 19.68 10.81 7.32
N LYS A 319 19.74 9.92 8.32
CA LYS A 319 19.59 8.46 8.16
C LYS A 319 18.17 7.98 8.36
N LEU A 320 17.23 8.88 8.60
CA LEU A 320 15.82 8.52 8.73
C LEU A 320 15.24 8.11 7.38
N LEU A 321 14.87 6.84 7.27
CA LEU A 321 14.25 6.29 6.06
C LEU A 321 12.74 6.48 6.05
N ILE A 322 12.09 6.18 7.18
CA ILE A 322 10.63 6.21 7.30
C ILE A 322 10.23 6.87 8.61
N CYS A 323 9.23 7.75 8.53
CA CYS A 323 8.53 8.26 9.69
C CYS A 323 7.02 8.12 9.48
N MET A 324 6.31 7.56 10.47
CA MET A 324 4.85 7.47 10.45
C MET A 324 4.23 8.87 10.62
N SER A 325 3.36 9.26 9.68
CA SER A 325 2.66 10.54 9.71
C SER A 325 1.82 10.70 10.98
N SER A 326 1.81 11.91 11.53
CA SER A 326 0.95 12.27 12.66
C SER A 326 -0.49 12.58 12.23
N VAL A 327 -0.72 12.73 10.95
CA VAL A 327 -2.01 13.16 10.39
C VAL A 327 -2.88 11.95 10.08
N HIS A 328 -4.04 11.89 10.73
CA HIS A 328 -5.02 10.84 10.48
C HIS A 328 -5.89 11.17 9.27
N SER A 329 -6.37 10.13 8.60
CA SER A 329 -7.33 10.24 7.50
C SER A 329 -8.53 11.13 7.90
N GLY A 330 -8.78 12.20 7.14
CA GLY A 330 -9.85 13.18 7.39
C GLY A 330 -9.40 14.54 7.91
N SER A 331 -8.11 14.74 8.21
CA SER A 331 -7.54 16.05 8.50
C SER A 331 -7.31 16.83 7.19
N THR A 332 -7.61 18.13 7.20
CA THR A 332 -7.30 19.04 6.07
C THR A 332 -5.81 19.31 5.91
N ASP A 333 -5.02 19.01 6.94
CA ASP A 333 -3.60 19.37 7.04
C ASP A 333 -2.65 18.28 6.50
N VAL A 334 -3.20 17.19 5.92
CA VAL A 334 -2.39 16.07 5.38
C VAL A 334 -1.44 16.56 4.29
N ALA A 335 -1.95 17.28 3.31
CA ALA A 335 -1.17 17.75 2.17
C ALA A 335 -0.02 18.67 2.64
N ASP A 336 -0.28 19.53 3.61
CA ASP A 336 0.72 20.48 4.15
C ASP A 336 1.83 19.73 4.89
N GLU A 337 1.52 18.70 5.70
CA GLU A 337 2.53 17.89 6.37
C GLU A 337 3.43 17.16 5.36
N TYR A 338 2.83 16.55 4.32
CA TYR A 338 3.57 15.84 3.29
C TYR A 338 4.50 16.77 2.49
N VAL A 339 4.00 17.92 2.07
CA VAL A 339 4.81 18.93 1.38
C VAL A 339 5.92 19.48 2.26
N HIS A 340 5.64 19.72 3.54
CA HIS A 340 6.65 20.26 4.47
C HIS A 340 7.80 19.26 4.69
N VAL A 341 7.49 17.99 4.99
CA VAL A 341 8.50 16.94 5.15
C VAL A 341 9.26 16.72 3.84
N TRP A 342 8.57 16.74 2.71
CA TRP A 342 9.19 16.63 1.40
C TRP A 342 10.25 17.72 1.16
N ASN A 343 9.92 18.97 1.47
CA ASN A 343 10.84 20.10 1.33
C ASN A 343 12.05 19.98 2.26
N ILE A 344 11.92 19.35 3.44
CA ILE A 344 13.04 19.08 4.33
C ILE A 344 13.98 18.04 3.72
N ILE A 345 13.45 16.94 3.18
CA ILE A 345 14.25 15.85 2.59
C ILE A 345 15.02 16.34 1.36
N PHE A 346 14.46 17.31 0.61
CA PHE A 346 15.05 17.85 -0.62
C PHE A 346 15.59 19.27 -0.46
N ARG A 347 15.87 19.74 0.76
CA ARG A 347 16.68 20.95 0.92
C ARG A 347 18.03 20.69 0.29
N ASP A 348 18.35 21.48 -0.73
CA ASP A 348 19.71 21.55 -1.23
C ASP A 348 20.60 22.15 -0.15
N ASP A 349 21.74 21.50 0.14
CA ASP A 349 22.79 22.01 1.06
C ASP A 349 23.38 23.36 0.58
N ASN A 350 22.87 23.91 -0.51
CA ASN A 350 23.31 25.19 -1.09
C ASN A 350 22.69 26.42 -0.42
N ASP A 351 21.60 26.26 0.35
CA ASP A 351 20.97 27.42 1.04
C ASP A 351 21.69 27.85 2.33
N GLU A 352 22.67 27.08 2.83
CA GLU A 352 23.44 27.46 4.04
C GLU A 352 24.54 28.49 3.79
N GLN A 353 24.83 28.91 2.56
CA GLN A 353 25.87 29.89 2.25
C GLN A 353 25.39 31.34 2.17
N ASP A 354 24.09 31.58 2.05
CA ASP A 354 23.57 32.97 1.92
C ASP A 354 23.21 33.66 3.26
N ASP A 355 23.18 32.91 4.38
CA ASP A 355 22.89 33.50 5.71
C ASP A 355 24.14 33.93 6.49
N GLN A 356 25.34 33.96 5.87
CA GLN A 356 26.61 34.40 6.50
C GLN A 356 27.26 35.62 5.83
N GLU A 357 26.52 36.43 5.08
CA GLU A 357 26.98 37.75 4.63
C GLU A 357 26.28 38.91 5.36
#